data_7c2c78224b3fad7b12ff3b369a3efbee
#
_entry.id   7c2c78224b3fad7b12ff3b369a3efbee
#
_cell.length_a   1.000
_cell.length_b   1.000
_cell.length_c   1.000
_cell.angle_alpha   90.00
_cell.angle_beta   90.00
_cell.angle_gamma   90.00
#
_symmetry.space_group_name_H-M   'P 1'
#
loop_
_entity.id
_entity.type
_entity.pdbx_description
1 polymer ?
#
loop_
_entity_poly.entity_id
_entity_poly.type
_entity_poly.pdbx_seq_one_letter_code
_entity_poly.pdbx_strand_id
1 'polypeptide(L)'
;MDEKRLAGVVLPLFSLRRNNDHGIGDLTALRQWIDWAADAHVGFLQLLPVNALGRDECPSPYSAISSVALEPLYLSLEPWTIPGLEERVFNETGDTLPWEQPSGPDLVDYPKVRFWKMWILRGAWNNFKTKPEYECIIPKFREWVKEQGSWLEDFVCFQVLCDLFGTEIWWHWPEQDPARAKAIAADYEEEKDFARWLQWLCEKQWEFIRIYADERNVKLMGDIPIGVSLSSADVFFERHLFDTEWCGGAPAEGSYAEDPFTAKWGQNWGIPLYRWDVMAQDNFAWWRRRVKYCTKIFSMYRIDHILGFYRIYSFPWKPTENGVFLPLSTDQAAQRTGGRLPGFKPRGDDNAADRNMNLADGDLYLRLLLSAAPGVSVVGEDLGCVPDYVRPNMRQLDIPGFKIPHWEIKADGTITSGKEYHECSFAAFGTHDFETIMQTWNDSYAKIERARKLGLWENGSPKTPSSPEQENIVRQAEDGARLLKWFADFSGMQPETWLSYWNQEIKTAMYNALFRSRSRYAAILWPALFGINKRLNIPGTTGGTNWRERMPFKAVEACGMPQTAWLRTVIDESGRTPLQGEDAIRALKESSKRLFPKITVNNER
;
A
#
# COMPACT_ATOMS: atom_id res chain seq x y z
N MET A 1 -2.90 28.97 4.79
CA MET A 1 -1.74 28.55 5.60
C MET A 1 -0.97 27.59 4.73
N ASP A 2 0.32 27.85 4.55
CA ASP A 2 1.17 26.88 3.86
C ASP A 2 1.15 25.58 4.66
N GLU A 3 0.55 24.53 4.09
CA GLU A 3 0.67 23.19 4.68
C GLU A 3 2.14 22.82 4.68
N LYS A 4 2.66 22.50 5.85
CA LYS A 4 4.07 22.19 6.03
C LYS A 4 4.46 20.99 5.19
N ARG A 5 5.55 21.09 4.44
CA ARG A 5 6.13 19.96 3.71
C ARG A 5 6.59 18.90 4.70
N LEU A 6 6.30 17.63 4.45
CA LEU A 6 6.68 16.51 5.31
C LEU A 6 7.57 15.52 4.56
N ALA A 7 8.47 14.91 5.32
CA ALA A 7 9.26 13.76 4.89
C ALA A 7 8.67 12.48 5.46
N GLY A 8 8.69 11.39 4.71
CA GLY A 8 8.16 10.10 5.14
C GLY A 8 9.04 8.92 4.79
N VAL A 9 8.74 7.80 5.44
CA VAL A 9 9.35 6.51 5.13
C VAL A 9 8.26 5.48 4.84
N VAL A 10 8.45 4.71 3.77
CA VAL A 10 7.56 3.60 3.42
C VAL A 10 8.02 2.36 4.19
N LEU A 11 7.18 1.89 5.10
CA LEU A 11 7.43 0.79 6.02
C LEU A 11 6.25 -0.19 6.00
N PRO A 12 6.23 -1.25 5.18
CA PRO A 12 5.19 -2.28 5.26
C PRO A 12 5.18 -2.91 6.65
N LEU A 13 3.98 -3.02 7.25
CA LEU A 13 3.85 -3.50 8.62
C LEU A 13 4.43 -4.91 8.80
N PHE A 14 4.19 -5.81 7.84
CA PHE A 14 4.73 -7.17 7.89
C PHE A 14 6.27 -7.23 7.93
N SER A 15 6.96 -6.19 7.40
CA SER A 15 8.43 -6.13 7.36
C SER A 15 9.07 -5.79 8.70
N LEU A 16 8.32 -5.22 9.64
CA LEU A 16 8.87 -4.71 10.90
C LEU A 16 9.36 -5.85 11.81
N ARG A 17 10.34 -5.53 12.67
CA ARG A 17 10.87 -6.47 13.67
C ARG A 17 10.89 -5.84 15.05
N ARG A 18 10.61 -6.69 16.04
CA ARG A 18 10.87 -6.49 17.46
C ARG A 18 11.26 -7.80 18.14
N ASN A 19 11.62 -7.76 19.42
CA ASN A 19 11.71 -8.97 20.21
C ASN A 19 10.31 -9.59 20.36
N ASN A 20 10.20 -10.90 20.19
CA ASN A 20 8.94 -11.65 20.29
C ASN A 20 7.83 -11.17 19.35
N ASP A 21 8.17 -10.89 18.09
CA ASP A 21 7.21 -10.47 17.05
C ASP A 21 6.46 -11.63 16.39
N HIS A 22 6.73 -12.86 16.82
CA HIS A 22 6.06 -14.06 16.31
C HIS A 22 6.15 -14.27 14.79
N GLY A 23 7.26 -13.82 14.18
CA GLY A 23 7.58 -14.06 12.76
C GLY A 23 6.94 -13.09 11.76
N ILE A 24 6.25 -12.04 12.23
CA ILE A 24 5.67 -10.95 11.42
C ILE A 24 5.72 -9.65 12.20
N GLY A 25 5.81 -8.52 11.50
CA GLY A 25 5.67 -7.22 12.14
C GLY A 25 4.28 -7.03 12.75
N ASP A 26 4.22 -6.50 13.97
CA ASP A 26 2.99 -6.26 14.72
C ASP A 26 2.86 -4.81 15.21
N LEU A 27 1.76 -4.50 15.89
CA LEU A 27 1.46 -3.13 16.32
C LEU A 27 2.43 -2.61 17.39
N THR A 28 3.04 -3.48 18.22
CA THR A 28 4.12 -3.07 19.13
C THR A 28 5.41 -2.75 18.34
N ALA A 29 5.73 -3.51 17.29
CA ALA A 29 6.82 -3.14 16.40
C ALA A 29 6.56 -1.78 15.75
N LEU A 30 5.33 -1.53 15.27
CA LEU A 30 4.95 -0.24 14.69
C LEU A 30 5.11 0.90 15.71
N ARG A 31 4.70 0.72 16.97
CA ARG A 31 4.92 1.69 18.05
C ARG A 31 6.39 2.08 18.18
N GLN A 32 7.29 1.08 18.19
CA GLN A 32 8.74 1.34 18.27
C GLN A 32 9.26 2.11 17.03
N TRP A 33 8.71 1.82 15.84
CA TRP A 33 9.06 2.57 14.63
C TRP A 33 8.46 3.98 14.59
N ILE A 34 7.36 4.24 15.30
CA ILE A 34 6.84 5.59 15.54
C ILE A 34 7.81 6.39 16.41
N ASP A 35 8.37 5.80 17.47
CA ASP A 35 9.41 6.44 18.30
C ASP A 35 10.65 6.77 17.45
N TRP A 36 11.14 5.79 16.68
CA TRP A 36 12.23 6.01 15.74
C TRP A 36 11.95 7.15 14.74
N ALA A 37 10.74 7.20 14.20
CA ALA A 37 10.36 8.23 13.23
C ALA A 37 10.36 9.63 13.87
N ALA A 38 9.84 9.76 15.09
CA ALA A 38 9.87 11.01 15.84
C ALA A 38 11.31 11.48 16.10
N ASP A 39 12.19 10.58 16.54
CA ASP A 39 13.61 10.86 16.79
C ASP A 39 14.37 11.22 15.49
N ALA A 40 14.00 10.61 14.37
CA ALA A 40 14.58 10.87 13.05
C ALA A 40 13.94 12.08 12.32
N HIS A 41 13.01 12.80 12.93
CA HIS A 41 12.23 13.90 12.34
C HIS A 41 11.39 13.51 11.13
N VAL A 42 11.02 12.23 11.02
CA VAL A 42 10.13 11.71 9.98
C VAL A 42 8.69 12.12 10.30
N GLY A 43 8.04 12.82 9.39
CA GLY A 43 6.69 13.37 9.60
C GLY A 43 5.56 12.38 9.32
N PHE A 44 5.82 11.31 8.54
CA PHE A 44 4.84 10.25 8.32
C PHE A 44 5.48 8.88 8.03
N LEU A 45 4.79 7.83 8.42
CA LEU A 45 5.08 6.45 8.06
C LEU A 45 3.99 5.94 7.11
N GLN A 46 4.37 5.57 5.89
CA GLN A 46 3.47 4.98 4.93
C GLN A 46 3.47 3.47 5.09
N LEU A 47 2.31 2.91 5.42
CA LEU A 47 2.05 1.48 5.47
C LEU A 47 1.40 1.02 4.15
N LEU A 48 1.52 -0.26 3.83
CA LEU A 48 0.70 -0.91 2.81
C LEU A 48 -0.67 -1.28 3.42
N PRO A 49 -1.64 -1.77 2.61
CA PRO A 49 -2.95 -2.15 3.14
C PRO A 49 -2.85 -3.13 4.30
N VAL A 50 -3.67 -2.94 5.33
CA VAL A 50 -3.65 -3.71 6.59
C VAL A 50 -4.94 -4.50 6.82
N ASN A 51 -5.75 -4.63 5.78
CA ASN A 51 -7.00 -5.37 5.81
C ASN A 51 -6.77 -6.89 5.88
N ALA A 52 -7.83 -7.62 6.24
CA ALA A 52 -7.79 -9.07 6.41
C ALA A 52 -7.31 -9.79 5.14
N LEU A 53 -6.26 -10.59 5.29
CA LEU A 53 -5.58 -11.29 4.20
C LEU A 53 -6.25 -12.63 3.90
N GLY A 54 -6.14 -13.09 2.65
CA GLY A 54 -6.46 -14.45 2.24
C GLY A 54 -5.54 -15.49 2.91
N ARG A 55 -5.77 -16.76 2.58
CA ARG A 55 -5.06 -17.91 3.17
C ARG A 55 -3.91 -18.45 2.33
N ASP A 56 -3.56 -17.76 1.25
CA ASP A 56 -2.44 -18.08 0.40
C ASP A 56 -1.11 -18.09 1.18
N GLU A 57 -0.11 -18.78 0.66
CA GLU A 57 1.25 -18.80 1.23
C GLU A 57 1.91 -17.40 1.20
N CYS A 58 1.55 -16.59 0.20
CA CYS A 58 2.08 -15.25 -0.01
C CYS A 58 0.92 -14.28 -0.33
N PRO A 59 0.05 -13.96 0.65
CA PRO A 59 -1.12 -13.14 0.39
C PRO A 59 -0.71 -11.70 0.10
N SER A 60 -1.19 -11.18 -1.04
CA SER A 60 -1.01 -9.77 -1.38
C SER A 60 -1.87 -8.90 -0.47
N PRO A 61 -1.34 -7.84 0.15
CA PRO A 61 -2.13 -6.89 0.92
C PRO A 61 -3.17 -6.14 0.06
N TYR A 62 -2.98 -6.11 -1.26
CA TYR A 62 -3.92 -5.51 -2.21
C TYR A 62 -5.09 -6.44 -2.59
N SER A 63 -5.01 -7.72 -2.21
CA SER A 63 -6.05 -8.73 -2.46
C SER A 63 -6.74 -9.16 -1.16
N ALA A 64 -7.03 -8.19 -0.28
CA ALA A 64 -7.70 -8.44 1.00
C ALA A 64 -9.09 -9.07 0.81
N ILE A 65 -9.49 -9.95 1.74
CA ILE A 65 -10.80 -10.61 1.75
C ILE A 65 -11.91 -9.75 2.38
N SER A 66 -11.59 -8.53 2.81
CA SER A 66 -12.53 -7.50 3.23
C SER A 66 -11.94 -6.12 3.03
N SER A 67 -12.78 -5.16 2.60
CA SER A 67 -12.41 -3.75 2.47
C SER A 67 -12.37 -2.99 3.81
N VAL A 68 -12.88 -3.60 4.89
CA VAL A 68 -13.03 -2.98 6.22
C VAL A 68 -12.30 -3.76 7.30
N ALA A 69 -12.48 -5.09 7.36
CA ALA A 69 -11.89 -5.92 8.40
C ALA A 69 -10.36 -5.83 8.42
N LEU A 70 -9.79 -5.79 9.62
CA LEU A 70 -8.36 -5.66 9.85
C LEU A 70 -7.70 -7.05 9.99
N GLU A 71 -6.42 -7.16 9.63
CA GLU A 71 -5.68 -8.42 9.69
C GLU A 71 -5.24 -8.74 11.13
N PRO A 72 -5.72 -9.85 11.74
CA PRO A 72 -5.37 -10.22 13.10
C PRO A 72 -3.91 -10.67 13.27
N LEU A 73 -3.20 -11.01 12.21
CA LEU A 73 -1.77 -11.35 12.29
C LEU A 73 -0.92 -10.16 12.75
N TYR A 74 -1.42 -8.94 12.63
CA TYR A 74 -0.74 -7.73 13.12
C TYR A 74 -0.99 -7.45 14.59
N LEU A 75 -1.86 -8.19 15.28
CA LEU A 75 -2.04 -8.05 16.73
C LEU A 75 -0.73 -8.33 17.48
N SER A 76 -0.43 -7.48 18.44
CA SER A 76 0.63 -7.73 19.41
C SER A 76 0.11 -8.69 20.48
N LEU A 77 0.77 -9.84 20.62
CA LEU A 77 0.40 -10.85 21.61
C LEU A 77 1.08 -10.58 22.95
N GLU A 78 0.57 -9.59 23.67
CA GLU A 78 1.07 -9.20 24.98
C GLU A 78 -0.07 -9.22 26.00
N PRO A 79 0.12 -9.77 27.24
CA PRO A 79 -0.96 -9.97 28.20
C PRO A 79 -1.76 -8.71 28.52
N TRP A 80 -1.12 -7.53 28.50
CA TRP A 80 -1.80 -6.24 28.77
C TRP A 80 -2.55 -5.67 27.55
N THR A 81 -2.40 -6.26 26.36
CA THR A 81 -3.07 -5.82 25.13
C THR A 81 -4.21 -6.74 24.72
N ILE A 82 -4.23 -7.98 25.24
CA ILE A 82 -5.22 -9.00 24.86
C ILE A 82 -5.86 -9.57 26.13
N PRO A 83 -7.12 -9.23 26.44
CA PRO A 83 -7.86 -9.84 27.56
C PRO A 83 -7.93 -11.36 27.39
N GLY A 84 -7.63 -12.07 28.45
CA GLY A 84 -7.58 -13.54 28.45
C GLY A 84 -6.24 -14.17 28.08
N LEU A 85 -5.28 -13.37 27.61
CA LEU A 85 -3.94 -13.86 27.33
C LEU A 85 -3.11 -13.96 28.62
N GLU A 86 -2.69 -15.15 28.95
CA GLU A 86 -1.88 -15.46 30.14
C GLU A 86 -0.57 -16.10 29.74
N GLU A 87 0.48 -15.95 30.56
CA GLU A 87 1.77 -16.61 30.34
C GLU A 87 1.62 -18.14 30.18
N ARG A 88 0.66 -18.74 30.88
CA ARG A 88 0.37 -20.18 30.77
C ARG A 88 0.03 -20.60 29.34
N VAL A 89 -0.67 -19.77 28.58
CA VAL A 89 -1.05 -20.06 27.18
C VAL A 89 0.21 -20.23 26.29
N PHE A 90 1.30 -19.53 26.60
CA PHE A 90 2.58 -19.70 25.91
C PHE A 90 3.33 -20.96 26.37
N ASN A 91 3.17 -21.37 27.63
CA ASN A 91 3.90 -22.50 28.22
C ASN A 91 3.28 -23.87 27.88
N GLU A 92 1.99 -23.92 27.51
CA GLU A 92 1.32 -25.17 27.12
C GLU A 92 1.77 -25.71 25.76
N THR A 93 2.49 -24.92 24.96
CA THR A 93 3.05 -25.38 23.69
C THR A 93 4.22 -26.35 23.82
N GLY A 94 4.86 -26.41 25.01
CA GLY A 94 5.93 -27.36 25.34
C GLY A 94 7.20 -27.28 24.48
N ASP A 95 7.14 -26.59 23.36
CA ASP A 95 8.25 -26.38 22.45
C ASP A 95 8.67 -24.91 22.49
N THR A 96 9.96 -24.66 22.46
CA THR A 96 10.53 -23.35 22.13
C THR A 96 9.87 -22.88 20.84
N LEU A 97 9.08 -21.81 20.96
CA LEU A 97 8.38 -21.25 19.82
C LEU A 97 9.41 -20.95 18.72
N PRO A 98 9.16 -21.33 17.44
CA PRO A 98 10.16 -21.26 16.37
C PRO A 98 10.72 -19.85 16.08
N TRP A 99 10.20 -18.83 16.73
CA TRP A 99 10.60 -17.41 16.66
C TRP A 99 11.49 -16.95 17.83
N GLU A 100 11.82 -17.79 18.81
CA GLU A 100 12.82 -17.49 19.86
C GLU A 100 14.25 -17.43 19.32
N GLN A 101 14.45 -17.70 18.02
CA GLN A 101 15.74 -17.41 17.39
C GLN A 101 15.98 -15.89 17.39
N PRO A 102 17.16 -15.43 17.85
CA PRO A 102 17.47 -14.00 18.02
C PRO A 102 17.28 -13.14 16.77
N SER A 103 17.26 -13.75 15.58
CA SER A 103 17.12 -13.08 14.29
C SER A 103 15.75 -13.31 13.60
N GLY A 104 14.98 -14.34 13.98
CA GLY A 104 13.76 -14.77 13.26
C GLY A 104 13.99 -15.01 11.75
N PRO A 105 13.01 -15.50 11.01
CA PRO A 105 13.14 -15.71 9.56
C PRO A 105 13.25 -14.38 8.81
N ASP A 106 14.01 -14.37 7.70
CA ASP A 106 14.14 -13.20 6.83
C ASP A 106 12.87 -12.92 6.02
N LEU A 107 12.02 -13.91 5.86
CA LEU A 107 10.74 -13.83 5.16
C LEU A 107 9.60 -14.22 6.12
N VAL A 108 8.46 -13.57 5.98
CA VAL A 108 7.24 -13.98 6.68
C VAL A 108 6.77 -15.33 6.14
N ASP A 109 6.54 -16.28 7.03
CA ASP A 109 5.84 -17.54 6.77
C ASP A 109 4.39 -17.40 7.24
N TYR A 110 3.53 -16.88 6.35
CA TYR A 110 2.14 -16.56 6.69
C TYR A 110 1.34 -17.77 7.22
N PRO A 111 1.40 -18.98 6.60
CA PRO A 111 0.71 -20.14 7.13
C PRO A 111 1.13 -20.48 8.57
N LYS A 112 2.44 -20.49 8.84
CA LYS A 112 2.99 -20.78 10.16
C LYS A 112 2.63 -19.71 11.18
N VAL A 113 2.78 -18.43 10.83
CA VAL A 113 2.41 -17.30 11.70
C VAL A 113 0.92 -17.36 12.03
N ARG A 114 0.06 -17.62 11.02
CA ARG A 114 -1.40 -17.73 11.19
C ARG A 114 -1.74 -18.88 12.13
N PHE A 115 -1.19 -20.07 11.91
CA PHE A 115 -1.43 -21.24 12.75
C PHE A 115 -1.15 -20.92 14.23
N TRP A 116 0.04 -20.40 14.55
CA TRP A 116 0.44 -20.13 15.92
C TRP A 116 -0.31 -18.97 16.56
N LYS A 117 -0.44 -17.83 15.87
CA LYS A 117 -1.17 -16.68 16.43
C LYS A 117 -2.64 -17.01 16.68
N MET A 118 -3.30 -17.69 15.75
CA MET A 118 -4.70 -18.08 15.94
C MET A 118 -4.86 -19.11 17.07
N TRP A 119 -3.93 -20.03 17.24
CA TRP A 119 -3.93 -20.96 18.36
C TRP A 119 -3.84 -20.23 19.71
N ILE A 120 -2.90 -19.30 19.86
CA ILE A 120 -2.72 -18.48 21.07
C ILE A 120 -3.98 -17.63 21.34
N LEU A 121 -4.50 -16.96 20.30
CA LEU A 121 -5.69 -16.11 20.42
C LEU A 121 -6.95 -16.92 20.77
N ARG A 122 -7.07 -18.15 20.31
CA ARG A 122 -8.16 -19.06 20.69
C ARG A 122 -8.09 -19.44 22.19
N GLY A 123 -6.89 -19.68 22.70
CA GLY A 123 -6.67 -19.90 24.14
C GLY A 123 -7.08 -18.67 24.96
N ALA A 124 -6.66 -17.48 24.52
CA ALA A 124 -7.04 -16.22 25.18
C ALA A 124 -8.55 -15.96 25.12
N TRP A 125 -9.21 -16.25 23.99
CA TRP A 125 -10.67 -16.18 23.85
C TRP A 125 -11.39 -17.07 24.84
N ASN A 126 -10.94 -18.31 25.02
CA ASN A 126 -11.55 -19.23 25.98
C ASN A 126 -11.45 -18.70 27.42
N ASN A 127 -10.30 -18.11 27.82
CA ASN A 127 -10.15 -17.46 29.09
C ASN A 127 -11.05 -16.22 29.20
N PHE A 128 -11.10 -15.38 28.17
CA PHE A 128 -11.92 -14.17 28.16
C PHE A 128 -13.40 -14.46 28.39
N LYS A 129 -13.94 -15.54 27.79
CA LYS A 129 -15.34 -15.92 27.95
C LYS A 129 -15.71 -16.47 29.34
N THR A 130 -14.76 -17.14 29.99
CA THR A 130 -15.07 -18.01 31.12
C THR A 130 -14.58 -17.48 32.47
N LYS A 131 -13.62 -16.57 32.48
CA LYS A 131 -13.04 -16.07 33.72
C LYS A 131 -13.77 -14.85 34.26
N PRO A 132 -14.11 -14.83 35.57
CA PRO A 132 -14.88 -13.74 36.19
C PRO A 132 -14.22 -12.36 36.06
N GLU A 133 -12.90 -12.29 35.99
CA GLU A 133 -12.16 -11.03 35.87
C GLU A 133 -12.45 -10.24 34.59
N TYR A 134 -12.98 -10.91 33.55
CA TYR A 134 -13.34 -10.28 32.27
C TYR A 134 -14.84 -9.95 32.15
N GLU A 135 -15.69 -10.34 33.12
CA GLU A 135 -17.14 -10.08 33.09
C GLU A 135 -17.50 -8.60 32.90
N CYS A 136 -16.68 -7.69 33.43
CA CYS A 136 -16.91 -6.25 33.23
C CYS A 136 -16.53 -5.73 31.82
N ILE A 137 -15.76 -6.50 31.05
CA ILE A 137 -15.31 -6.14 29.68
C ILE A 137 -16.24 -6.70 28.62
N ILE A 138 -16.84 -7.85 28.84
CA ILE A 138 -17.75 -8.53 27.90
C ILE A 138 -18.89 -7.62 27.41
N PRO A 139 -19.59 -6.84 28.27
CA PRO A 139 -20.63 -5.91 27.80
C PRO A 139 -20.12 -4.87 26.82
N LYS A 140 -18.92 -4.33 27.02
CA LYS A 140 -18.28 -3.35 26.11
C LYS A 140 -17.98 -3.98 24.74
N PHE A 141 -17.51 -5.22 24.72
CA PHE A 141 -17.32 -5.98 23.49
C PHE A 141 -18.66 -6.17 22.75
N ARG A 142 -19.71 -6.59 23.48
CA ARG A 142 -21.06 -6.80 22.89
C ARG A 142 -21.70 -5.51 22.39
N GLU A 143 -21.47 -4.39 23.07
CA GLU A 143 -21.90 -3.06 22.62
C GLU A 143 -21.19 -2.68 21.33
N TRP A 144 -19.84 -2.83 21.29
CA TRP A 144 -19.06 -2.59 20.09
C TRP A 144 -19.56 -3.43 18.91
N VAL A 145 -19.85 -4.71 19.09
CA VAL A 145 -20.41 -5.57 18.02
C VAL A 145 -21.70 -4.98 17.44
N LYS A 146 -22.61 -4.48 18.29
CA LYS A 146 -23.88 -3.87 17.84
C LYS A 146 -23.66 -2.61 16.99
N GLU A 147 -22.60 -1.85 17.27
CA GLU A 147 -22.28 -0.60 16.58
C GLU A 147 -21.70 -0.81 15.17
N GLN A 148 -21.19 -2.00 14.88
CA GLN A 148 -20.48 -2.23 13.60
C GLN A 148 -21.40 -2.34 12.38
N GLY A 149 -22.68 -2.68 12.59
CA GLY A 149 -23.63 -2.88 11.49
C GLY A 149 -23.41 -4.18 10.72
N SER A 150 -23.90 -4.23 9.48
CA SER A 150 -23.94 -5.45 8.67
C SER A 150 -22.57 -5.97 8.23
N TRP A 151 -21.60 -5.09 8.03
CA TRP A 151 -20.30 -5.49 7.49
C TRP A 151 -19.58 -6.52 8.38
N LEU A 152 -19.68 -6.36 9.70
CA LEU A 152 -19.01 -7.28 10.63
C LEU A 152 -19.66 -8.66 10.58
N GLU A 153 -21.00 -8.72 10.53
CA GLU A 153 -21.73 -9.98 10.40
C GLU A 153 -21.43 -10.67 9.07
N ASP A 154 -21.40 -9.94 7.97
CA ASP A 154 -21.02 -10.44 6.65
C ASP A 154 -19.59 -10.99 6.65
N PHE A 155 -18.65 -10.26 7.22
CA PHE A 155 -17.25 -10.69 7.31
C PHE A 155 -17.09 -11.96 8.16
N VAL A 156 -17.70 -12.03 9.36
CA VAL A 156 -17.51 -13.21 10.22
C VAL A 156 -18.22 -14.43 9.65
N CYS A 157 -19.39 -14.27 9.00
CA CYS A 157 -20.00 -15.34 8.22
C CYS A 157 -19.08 -15.83 7.11
N PHE A 158 -18.49 -14.92 6.35
CA PHE A 158 -17.53 -15.27 5.28
C PHE A 158 -16.34 -16.05 5.83
N GLN A 159 -15.75 -15.63 6.96
CA GLN A 159 -14.64 -16.32 7.61
C GLN A 159 -15.00 -17.76 8.00
N VAL A 160 -16.16 -17.95 8.63
CA VAL A 160 -16.66 -19.28 9.01
C VAL A 160 -16.86 -20.15 7.80
N LEU A 161 -17.44 -19.62 6.72
CA LEU A 161 -17.67 -20.37 5.48
C LEU A 161 -16.34 -20.73 4.78
N CYS A 162 -15.34 -19.83 4.82
CA CYS A 162 -13.99 -20.14 4.35
C CYS A 162 -13.35 -21.30 5.13
N ASP A 163 -13.55 -21.33 6.47
CA ASP A 163 -13.07 -22.44 7.32
C ASP A 163 -13.79 -23.74 7.00
N LEU A 164 -15.11 -23.68 6.86
CA LEU A 164 -15.97 -24.83 6.62
C LEU A 164 -15.71 -25.47 5.24
N PHE A 165 -15.54 -24.64 4.20
CA PHE A 165 -15.36 -25.10 2.84
C PHE A 165 -13.88 -25.18 2.40
N GLY A 166 -12.94 -24.76 3.26
CA GLY A 166 -11.52 -24.87 3.04
C GLY A 166 -10.93 -23.91 2.01
N THR A 167 -11.69 -22.89 1.57
CA THR A 167 -11.25 -21.92 0.55
C THR A 167 -12.07 -20.62 0.63
N GLU A 168 -11.43 -19.47 0.31
CA GLU A 168 -12.13 -18.19 0.08
C GLU A 168 -12.71 -18.04 -1.33
N ILE A 169 -12.46 -19.00 -2.22
CA ILE A 169 -12.98 -19.00 -3.60
C ILE A 169 -14.47 -19.39 -3.58
N TRP A 170 -15.33 -18.45 -3.19
CA TRP A 170 -16.73 -18.68 -2.92
C TRP A 170 -17.53 -19.24 -4.10
N TRP A 171 -17.11 -19.04 -5.36
CA TRP A 171 -17.75 -19.66 -6.53
C TRP A 171 -17.43 -21.16 -6.69
N HIS A 172 -16.57 -21.71 -5.84
CA HIS A 172 -16.35 -23.16 -5.68
C HIS A 172 -17.12 -23.75 -4.48
N TRP A 173 -17.79 -22.89 -3.69
CA TRP A 173 -18.55 -23.38 -2.54
C TRP A 173 -19.79 -24.18 -2.97
N PRO A 174 -20.22 -25.14 -2.18
CA PRO A 174 -21.46 -25.90 -2.44
C PRO A 174 -22.71 -25.01 -2.31
N GLU A 175 -22.67 -23.92 -1.54
CA GLU A 175 -23.72 -22.92 -1.42
C GLU A 175 -23.17 -21.54 -1.80
N GLN A 176 -23.74 -20.93 -2.82
CA GLN A 176 -23.34 -19.63 -3.35
C GLN A 176 -24.41 -18.54 -3.21
N ASP A 177 -25.56 -18.88 -2.67
CA ASP A 177 -26.58 -17.90 -2.30
C ASP A 177 -26.22 -17.26 -0.95
N PRO A 178 -26.07 -15.92 -0.86
CA PRO A 178 -25.63 -15.27 0.38
C PRO A 178 -26.56 -15.48 1.56
N ALA A 179 -27.88 -15.55 1.34
CA ALA A 179 -28.84 -15.74 2.44
C ALA A 179 -28.76 -17.16 2.99
N ARG A 180 -28.66 -18.17 2.12
CA ARG A 180 -28.51 -19.58 2.54
C ARG A 180 -27.15 -19.81 3.18
N ALA A 181 -26.10 -19.21 2.66
CA ALA A 181 -24.76 -19.27 3.26
C ALA A 181 -24.75 -18.66 4.68
N LYS A 182 -25.44 -17.54 4.91
CA LYS A 182 -25.65 -17.00 6.28
C LYS A 182 -26.40 -17.97 7.19
N ALA A 183 -27.40 -18.67 6.67
CA ALA A 183 -28.11 -19.67 7.45
C ALA A 183 -27.23 -20.85 7.86
N ILE A 184 -26.31 -21.30 6.99
CA ILE A 184 -25.27 -22.30 7.34
C ILE A 184 -24.33 -21.76 8.41
N ALA A 185 -23.83 -20.53 8.27
CA ALA A 185 -22.93 -19.91 9.24
C ALA A 185 -23.59 -19.66 10.61
N ALA A 186 -24.92 -19.63 10.70
CA ALA A 186 -25.63 -19.44 11.95
C ALA A 186 -25.43 -20.58 12.95
N ASP A 187 -25.12 -21.80 12.49
CA ASP A 187 -24.84 -22.94 13.35
C ASP A 187 -23.45 -22.87 14.01
N TYR A 188 -22.62 -21.90 13.63
CA TYR A 188 -21.24 -21.71 14.07
C TYR A 188 -21.04 -20.39 14.86
N GLU A 189 -21.96 -20.11 15.81
CA GLU A 189 -21.96 -18.82 16.53
C GLU A 189 -20.70 -18.62 17.39
N GLU A 190 -20.10 -19.70 17.91
CA GLU A 190 -18.84 -19.62 18.67
C GLU A 190 -17.67 -19.15 17.81
N GLU A 191 -17.56 -19.63 16.58
CA GLU A 191 -16.53 -19.24 15.61
C GLU A 191 -16.75 -17.79 15.16
N LYS A 192 -17.99 -17.38 14.95
CA LYS A 192 -18.35 -16.00 14.63
C LYS A 192 -18.03 -15.06 15.79
N ASP A 193 -18.32 -15.44 17.01
CA ASP A 193 -17.99 -14.65 18.21
C ASP A 193 -16.49 -14.51 18.39
N PHE A 194 -15.72 -15.54 18.13
CA PHE A 194 -14.26 -15.45 18.10
C PHE A 194 -13.77 -14.49 17.03
N ALA A 195 -14.28 -14.56 15.81
CA ALA A 195 -13.93 -13.64 14.73
C ALA A 195 -14.33 -12.19 15.04
N ARG A 196 -15.51 -11.96 15.65
CA ARG A 196 -15.94 -10.63 16.15
C ARG A 196 -14.96 -10.09 17.20
N TRP A 197 -14.54 -10.94 18.13
CA TRP A 197 -13.59 -10.57 19.17
C TRP A 197 -12.23 -10.23 18.60
N LEU A 198 -11.74 -10.95 17.59
CA LEU A 198 -10.50 -10.60 16.89
C LEU A 198 -10.58 -9.21 16.25
N GLN A 199 -11.68 -8.87 15.59
CA GLN A 199 -11.86 -7.55 15.00
C GLN A 199 -11.95 -6.44 16.04
N TRP A 200 -12.59 -6.71 17.18
CA TRP A 200 -12.62 -5.80 18.31
C TRP A 200 -11.20 -5.53 18.85
N LEU A 201 -10.38 -6.56 19.03
CA LEU A 201 -8.99 -6.41 19.45
C LEU A 201 -8.16 -5.59 18.44
N CYS A 202 -8.33 -5.90 17.14
CA CYS A 202 -7.67 -5.14 16.09
C CYS A 202 -8.01 -3.65 16.19
N GLU A 203 -9.30 -3.29 16.26
CA GLU A 203 -9.70 -1.88 16.38
C GLU A 203 -9.10 -1.23 17.64
N LYS A 204 -9.12 -1.91 18.78
CA LYS A 204 -8.59 -1.35 20.04
C LYS A 204 -7.08 -1.13 19.99
N GLN A 205 -6.31 -2.08 19.47
CA GLN A 205 -4.86 -1.90 19.34
C GLN A 205 -4.51 -0.82 18.31
N TRP A 206 -5.22 -0.75 17.18
CA TRP A 206 -5.03 0.29 16.18
C TRP A 206 -5.40 1.69 16.70
N GLU A 207 -6.50 1.80 17.44
CA GLU A 207 -6.90 3.05 18.10
C GLU A 207 -5.79 3.58 19.02
N PHE A 208 -5.20 2.69 19.83
CA PHE A 208 -4.05 3.03 20.67
C PHE A 208 -2.86 3.51 19.84
N ILE A 209 -2.50 2.80 18.76
CA ILE A 209 -1.37 3.14 17.89
C ILE A 209 -1.60 4.48 17.20
N ARG A 210 -2.84 4.77 16.78
CA ARG A 210 -3.19 6.05 16.17
C ARG A 210 -2.97 7.21 17.15
N ILE A 211 -3.49 7.10 18.37
CA ILE A 211 -3.31 8.11 19.42
C ILE A 211 -1.80 8.28 19.71
N TYR A 212 -1.09 7.18 19.84
CA TYR A 212 0.36 7.19 20.11
C TYR A 212 1.17 7.91 19.03
N ALA A 213 0.82 7.73 17.77
CA ALA A 213 1.46 8.39 16.64
C ALA A 213 1.14 9.90 16.61
N ASP A 214 -0.12 10.26 16.87
CA ASP A 214 -0.56 11.65 16.92
C ASP A 214 0.15 12.43 18.05
N GLU A 215 0.33 11.83 19.23
CA GLU A 215 1.09 12.41 20.36
C GLU A 215 2.57 12.66 20.04
N ARG A 216 3.14 11.87 19.12
CA ARG A 216 4.52 12.02 18.62
C ARG A 216 4.65 12.85 17.37
N ASN A 217 3.54 13.39 16.89
CA ASN A 217 3.49 14.17 15.66
C ASN A 217 3.99 13.40 14.42
N VAL A 218 3.78 12.09 14.41
CA VAL A 218 4.06 11.19 13.28
C VAL A 218 2.73 10.76 12.67
N LYS A 219 2.48 11.14 11.43
CA LYS A 219 1.26 10.71 10.72
C LYS A 219 1.39 9.26 10.28
N LEU A 220 0.33 8.47 10.46
CA LEU A 220 0.22 7.16 9.85
C LEU A 220 -0.53 7.30 8.51
N MET A 221 0.12 6.87 7.44
CA MET A 221 -0.44 6.88 6.10
C MET A 221 -0.85 5.46 5.71
N GLY A 222 -2.16 5.25 5.59
CA GLY A 222 -2.74 4.00 5.07
C GLY A 222 -2.71 3.93 3.55
N ASP A 223 -3.18 2.83 3.03
CA ASP A 223 -3.28 2.59 1.59
C ASP A 223 -4.64 1.94 1.27
N ILE A 224 -5.39 2.55 0.36
CA ILE A 224 -6.68 2.05 -0.11
C ILE A 224 -6.52 1.57 -1.55
N PRO A 225 -6.49 0.25 -1.79
CA PRO A 225 -6.53 -0.30 -3.14
C PRO A 225 -7.74 0.21 -3.92
N ILE A 226 -7.59 0.49 -5.22
CA ILE A 226 -8.75 0.83 -6.06
C ILE A 226 -9.80 -0.27 -6.07
N GLY A 227 -9.39 -1.52 -6.07
CA GLY A 227 -10.27 -2.67 -6.12
C GLY A 227 -10.47 -3.36 -4.77
N VAL A 228 -11.21 -4.45 -4.82
CA VAL A 228 -11.34 -5.47 -3.78
C VAL A 228 -11.15 -6.84 -4.43
N SER A 229 -10.73 -7.83 -3.65
CA SER A 229 -10.63 -9.20 -4.18
C SER A 229 -12.00 -9.72 -4.61
N LEU A 230 -12.05 -10.41 -5.74
CA LEU A 230 -13.25 -11.14 -6.15
C LEU A 230 -13.66 -12.17 -5.08
N SER A 231 -12.68 -12.79 -4.39
CA SER A 231 -12.89 -13.72 -3.28
C SER A 231 -12.96 -13.01 -1.92
N SER A 232 -13.70 -11.92 -1.83
CA SER A 232 -13.93 -11.16 -0.58
C SER A 232 -15.36 -11.29 -0.06
N ALA A 233 -15.52 -11.03 1.25
CA ALA A 233 -16.83 -10.91 1.88
C ALA A 233 -17.69 -9.82 1.22
N ASP A 234 -17.04 -8.69 0.84
CA ASP A 234 -17.70 -7.57 0.17
C ASP A 234 -18.37 -8.03 -1.13
N VAL A 235 -17.63 -8.73 -2.00
CA VAL A 235 -18.17 -9.19 -3.28
C VAL A 235 -19.18 -10.32 -3.10
N PHE A 236 -18.98 -11.19 -2.14
CA PHE A 236 -19.92 -12.29 -1.88
C PHE A 236 -21.27 -11.79 -1.38
N PHE A 237 -21.31 -10.91 -0.37
CA PHE A 237 -22.57 -10.47 0.25
C PHE A 237 -23.19 -9.25 -0.42
N GLU A 238 -22.39 -8.35 -0.99
CA GLU A 238 -22.88 -7.13 -1.67
C GLU A 238 -22.67 -7.23 -3.19
N ARG A 239 -22.84 -8.44 -3.76
CA ARG A 239 -22.57 -8.77 -5.19
C ARG A 239 -23.23 -7.81 -6.17
N HIS A 240 -24.39 -7.25 -5.83
CA HIS A 240 -25.13 -6.30 -6.65
C HIS A 240 -24.36 -4.99 -6.90
N LEU A 241 -23.35 -4.67 -6.08
CA LEU A 241 -22.50 -3.48 -6.21
C LEU A 241 -21.34 -3.68 -7.18
N PHE A 242 -21.12 -4.91 -7.66
CA PHE A 242 -19.95 -5.27 -8.46
C PHE A 242 -20.33 -5.93 -9.77
N ASP A 243 -19.63 -5.57 -10.85
CA ASP A 243 -19.65 -6.29 -12.11
C ASP A 243 -18.53 -7.33 -12.10
N THR A 244 -18.90 -8.60 -11.91
CA THR A 244 -17.98 -9.73 -11.81
C THR A 244 -17.66 -10.38 -13.16
N GLU A 245 -18.23 -9.88 -14.27
CA GLU A 245 -17.92 -10.33 -15.63
C GLU A 245 -16.66 -9.67 -16.19
N TRP A 246 -16.25 -8.55 -15.59
CA TRP A 246 -15.06 -7.80 -15.97
C TRP A 246 -14.06 -7.77 -14.81
N CYS A 247 -12.78 -7.80 -15.17
CA CYS A 247 -11.67 -7.67 -14.23
C CYS A 247 -10.89 -6.38 -14.54
N GLY A 248 -10.75 -5.52 -13.54
CA GLY A 248 -9.92 -4.32 -13.64
C GLY A 248 -8.42 -4.65 -13.69
N GLY A 249 -7.68 -3.73 -14.29
CA GLY A 249 -6.25 -3.87 -14.53
C GLY A 249 -5.63 -2.60 -15.11
N ALA A 250 -4.49 -2.75 -15.78
CA ALA A 250 -3.78 -1.69 -16.49
C ALA A 250 -3.48 -2.08 -17.93
N PRO A 251 -3.39 -1.10 -18.88
CA PRO A 251 -3.07 -1.38 -20.26
C PRO A 251 -1.65 -1.91 -20.44
N ALA A 252 -1.37 -2.50 -21.59
CA ALA A 252 -0.03 -2.95 -21.97
C ALA A 252 0.94 -1.75 -22.02
N GLU A 253 2.08 -1.91 -21.39
CA GLU A 253 3.19 -0.96 -21.43
C GLU A 253 4.47 -1.69 -21.87
N GLY A 254 5.24 -1.08 -22.80
CA GLY A 254 6.45 -1.70 -23.33
C GLY A 254 7.58 -1.91 -22.33
N SER A 255 7.47 -1.33 -21.12
CA SER A 255 8.42 -1.49 -20.02
C SER A 255 8.37 -2.86 -19.34
N TYR A 256 7.28 -3.64 -19.52
CA TYR A 256 7.10 -4.97 -18.92
C TYR A 256 7.42 -6.11 -19.88
N ALA A 257 8.50 -5.99 -20.64
CA ALA A 257 8.89 -6.99 -21.64
C ALA A 257 9.22 -8.39 -21.07
N GLU A 258 9.43 -8.50 -19.75
CA GLU A 258 9.73 -9.75 -19.07
C GLU A 258 8.49 -10.66 -18.87
N ASP A 259 7.29 -10.07 -18.77
CA ASP A 259 6.03 -10.82 -18.75
C ASP A 259 5.32 -10.72 -20.12
N PRO A 260 5.32 -11.80 -20.93
CA PRO A 260 4.72 -11.77 -22.25
C PRO A 260 3.22 -11.46 -22.27
N PHE A 261 2.47 -11.80 -21.21
CA PHE A 261 1.05 -11.48 -21.11
C PHE A 261 0.86 -9.99 -20.88
N THR A 262 1.55 -9.43 -19.90
CA THR A 262 1.50 -7.98 -19.59
C THR A 262 1.97 -7.14 -20.78
N ALA A 263 3.04 -7.55 -21.46
CA ALA A 263 3.52 -6.86 -22.65
C ALA A 263 2.50 -6.83 -23.80
N LYS A 264 1.65 -7.86 -23.91
CA LYS A 264 0.66 -7.98 -24.99
C LYS A 264 -0.70 -7.41 -24.64
N TRP A 265 -1.23 -7.76 -23.48
CA TRP A 265 -2.61 -7.50 -23.09
C TRP A 265 -2.73 -6.48 -21.96
N GLY A 266 -1.68 -6.27 -21.17
CA GLY A 266 -1.69 -5.48 -19.95
C GLY A 266 -1.76 -6.32 -18.69
N GLN A 267 -1.87 -5.66 -17.54
CA GLN A 267 -1.97 -6.30 -16.24
C GLN A 267 -3.43 -6.60 -15.90
N ASN A 268 -3.78 -7.86 -15.72
CA ASN A 268 -5.11 -8.28 -15.26
C ASN A 268 -5.07 -8.56 -13.75
N TRP A 269 -5.57 -7.62 -12.95
CA TRP A 269 -5.53 -7.71 -11.47
C TRP A 269 -6.65 -8.59 -10.88
N GLY A 270 -7.66 -8.96 -11.68
CA GLY A 270 -8.75 -9.82 -11.22
C GLY A 270 -9.77 -9.16 -10.30
N ILE A 271 -9.69 -7.85 -10.11
CA ILE A 271 -10.65 -7.10 -9.29
C ILE A 271 -11.94 -6.85 -10.07
N PRO A 272 -13.14 -7.09 -9.51
CA PRO A 272 -14.40 -6.77 -10.17
C PRO A 272 -14.57 -5.27 -10.32
N LEU A 273 -15.34 -4.82 -11.31
CA LEU A 273 -15.61 -3.41 -11.51
C LEU A 273 -16.76 -2.96 -10.60
N TYR A 274 -16.75 -1.66 -10.22
CA TYR A 274 -17.83 -1.08 -9.45
C TYR A 274 -19.04 -0.75 -10.33
N ARG A 275 -20.24 -1.10 -9.86
CA ARG A 275 -21.49 -0.64 -10.44
C ARG A 275 -21.87 0.71 -9.82
N TRP A 276 -21.22 1.75 -10.31
CA TRP A 276 -21.36 3.11 -9.78
C TRP A 276 -22.81 3.62 -9.82
N ASP A 277 -23.57 3.23 -10.83
CA ASP A 277 -25.01 3.51 -10.97
C ASP A 277 -25.85 2.91 -9.83
N VAL A 278 -25.50 1.71 -9.40
CA VAL A 278 -26.16 1.04 -8.26
C VAL A 278 -25.71 1.68 -6.95
N MET A 279 -24.41 1.89 -6.77
CA MET A 279 -23.87 2.53 -5.57
C MET A 279 -24.42 3.95 -5.35
N ALA A 280 -24.74 4.67 -6.41
CA ALA A 280 -25.33 6.01 -6.32
C ALA A 280 -26.72 6.01 -5.68
N GLN A 281 -27.48 4.90 -5.74
CA GLN A 281 -28.82 4.80 -5.21
C GLN A 281 -28.88 4.87 -3.67
N ASP A 282 -27.78 4.49 -3.00
CA ASP A 282 -27.65 4.57 -1.54
C ASP A 282 -26.60 5.64 -1.10
N ASN A 283 -26.31 6.61 -1.98
CA ASN A 283 -25.31 7.64 -1.76
C ASN A 283 -23.90 7.06 -1.49
N PHE A 284 -23.56 5.99 -2.23
CA PHE A 284 -22.25 5.32 -2.18
C PHE A 284 -21.88 4.83 -0.76
N ALA A 285 -22.83 4.25 -0.05
CA ALA A 285 -22.67 3.84 1.35
C ALA A 285 -21.46 2.91 1.55
N TRP A 286 -21.21 2.01 0.61
CA TRP A 286 -20.05 1.11 0.64
C TRP A 286 -18.71 1.87 0.66
N TRP A 287 -18.51 2.84 -0.26
CA TRP A 287 -17.28 3.63 -0.30
C TRP A 287 -17.13 4.53 0.93
N ARG A 288 -18.24 5.15 1.40
CA ARG A 288 -18.23 5.95 2.64
C ARG A 288 -17.83 5.11 3.85
N ARG A 289 -18.35 3.88 3.94
CA ARG A 289 -17.97 2.91 4.98
C ARG A 289 -16.47 2.61 4.92
N ARG A 290 -15.94 2.24 3.75
CA ARG A 290 -14.52 1.92 3.54
C ARG A 290 -13.60 3.05 4.00
N VAL A 291 -13.86 4.27 3.55
CA VAL A 291 -13.08 5.45 3.94
C VAL A 291 -13.20 5.73 5.44
N LYS A 292 -14.41 5.67 6.01
CA LYS A 292 -14.64 5.88 7.44
C LYS A 292 -13.81 4.93 8.31
N TYR A 293 -13.75 3.64 7.95
CA TYR A 293 -12.96 2.66 8.73
C TYR A 293 -11.46 2.86 8.53
N CYS A 294 -11.00 3.13 7.32
CA CYS A 294 -9.60 3.48 7.06
C CYS A 294 -9.16 4.68 7.94
N THR A 295 -9.97 5.72 8.02
CA THR A 295 -9.62 6.96 8.74
C THR A 295 -9.81 6.89 10.27
N LYS A 296 -10.37 5.80 10.80
CA LYS A 296 -10.29 5.50 12.24
C LYS A 296 -8.84 5.26 12.68
N ILE A 297 -8.05 4.61 11.83
CA ILE A 297 -6.68 4.16 12.15
C ILE A 297 -5.58 4.98 11.47
N PHE A 298 -5.89 5.69 10.38
CA PHE A 298 -4.92 6.48 9.64
C PHE A 298 -5.24 7.97 9.65
N SER A 299 -4.22 8.81 9.79
CA SER A 299 -4.32 10.28 9.71
C SER A 299 -4.18 10.83 8.29
N MET A 300 -3.70 10.00 7.38
CA MET A 300 -3.67 10.23 5.93
C MET A 300 -3.74 8.90 5.21
N TYR A 301 -4.10 8.89 3.91
CA TYR A 301 -4.08 7.67 3.13
C TYR A 301 -3.73 7.92 1.66
N ARG A 302 -3.14 6.91 1.04
CA ARG A 302 -2.92 6.81 -0.39
C ARG A 302 -4.12 6.11 -1.03
N ILE A 303 -4.56 6.61 -2.15
CA ILE A 303 -5.45 5.89 -3.06
C ILE A 303 -4.55 5.25 -4.12
N ASP A 304 -4.53 3.94 -4.11
CA ASP A 304 -3.86 3.14 -5.14
C ASP A 304 -4.60 3.25 -6.46
N HIS A 305 -3.87 3.41 -7.56
CA HIS A 305 -4.42 3.55 -8.92
C HIS A 305 -5.62 4.51 -9.01
N ILE A 306 -5.45 5.76 -8.57
CA ILE A 306 -6.52 6.78 -8.55
C ILE A 306 -7.19 6.97 -9.92
N LEU A 307 -6.50 6.63 -11.01
CA LEU A 307 -7.00 6.67 -12.38
C LEU A 307 -8.29 5.85 -12.56
N GLY A 308 -8.44 4.78 -11.77
CA GLY A 308 -9.60 3.90 -11.79
C GLY A 308 -10.92 4.57 -11.40
N PHE A 309 -10.90 5.76 -10.77
CA PHE A 309 -12.09 6.57 -10.51
C PHE A 309 -12.56 7.33 -11.75
N TYR A 310 -11.68 7.61 -12.68
CA TYR A 310 -12.01 8.25 -13.95
C TYR A 310 -12.37 7.22 -15.03
N ARG A 311 -11.48 6.24 -15.19
CA ARG A 311 -11.63 5.07 -16.06
C ARG A 311 -10.63 3.99 -15.67
N ILE A 312 -11.00 2.74 -15.82
CA ILE A 312 -10.13 1.61 -15.51
C ILE A 312 -9.99 0.68 -16.72
N TYR A 313 -8.76 0.27 -17.04
CA TYR A 313 -8.56 -0.76 -18.06
C TYR A 313 -9.07 -2.10 -17.55
N SER A 314 -9.76 -2.86 -18.40
CA SER A 314 -10.52 -4.02 -17.93
C SER A 314 -10.47 -5.16 -18.92
N PHE A 315 -10.55 -6.37 -18.38
CA PHE A 315 -10.48 -7.63 -19.11
C PHE A 315 -11.81 -8.37 -19.02
N PRO A 316 -12.35 -8.93 -20.14
CA PRO A 316 -13.55 -9.77 -20.10
C PRO A 316 -13.23 -11.24 -19.77
N TRP A 317 -12.16 -11.50 -19.02
CA TRP A 317 -11.76 -12.81 -18.49
C TRP A 317 -10.99 -12.67 -17.18
N LYS A 318 -10.94 -13.75 -16.41
CA LYS A 318 -10.23 -13.79 -15.13
C LYS A 318 -8.73 -14.02 -15.29
N PRO A 319 -7.89 -13.60 -14.33
CA PRO A 319 -6.44 -13.84 -14.38
C PRO A 319 -6.05 -15.31 -14.59
N THR A 320 -6.83 -16.25 -14.06
CA THR A 320 -6.61 -17.71 -14.24
C THR A 320 -6.68 -18.15 -15.71
N GLU A 321 -7.29 -17.34 -16.58
CA GLU A 321 -7.42 -17.59 -18.00
C GLU A 321 -6.34 -16.88 -18.85
N ASN A 322 -5.48 -16.05 -18.23
CA ASN A 322 -4.45 -15.28 -18.94
C ASN A 322 -3.60 -16.16 -19.87
N GLY A 323 -3.19 -17.36 -19.40
CA GLY A 323 -2.43 -18.33 -20.20
C GLY A 323 -3.17 -18.82 -21.46
N VAL A 324 -4.51 -18.88 -21.40
CA VAL A 324 -5.35 -19.27 -22.56
C VAL A 324 -5.38 -18.14 -23.59
N PHE A 325 -5.41 -16.88 -23.15
CA PHE A 325 -5.50 -15.71 -24.02
C PHE A 325 -4.14 -15.25 -24.57
N LEU A 326 -3.04 -15.59 -23.91
CA LEU A 326 -1.70 -15.18 -24.32
C LEU A 326 -1.36 -15.51 -25.78
N PRO A 327 -1.60 -16.72 -26.32
CA PRO A 327 -1.26 -17.06 -27.71
C PRO A 327 -2.26 -16.51 -28.73
N LEU A 328 -3.46 -16.07 -28.32
CA LEU A 328 -4.54 -15.70 -29.24
C LEU A 328 -4.28 -14.35 -29.92
N SER A 329 -4.63 -14.22 -31.20
CA SER A 329 -4.76 -12.91 -31.83
C SER A 329 -5.96 -12.13 -31.25
N THR A 330 -6.02 -10.82 -31.50
CA THR A 330 -7.16 -9.98 -31.09
C THR A 330 -8.50 -10.54 -31.63
N ASP A 331 -8.56 -10.97 -32.88
CA ASP A 331 -9.77 -11.54 -33.49
C ASP A 331 -10.16 -12.88 -32.81
N GLN A 332 -9.18 -13.73 -32.53
CA GLN A 332 -9.42 -15.00 -31.83
C GLN A 332 -9.90 -14.76 -30.38
N ALA A 333 -9.33 -13.78 -29.70
CA ALA A 333 -9.78 -13.39 -28.36
C ALA A 333 -11.21 -12.83 -28.40
N ALA A 334 -11.52 -11.95 -29.35
CA ALA A 334 -12.89 -11.42 -29.57
C ALA A 334 -13.89 -12.55 -29.85
N GLN A 335 -13.54 -13.49 -30.73
CA GLN A 335 -14.40 -14.64 -31.01
C GLN A 335 -14.69 -15.47 -29.76
N ARG A 336 -13.67 -15.69 -28.91
CA ARG A 336 -13.81 -16.47 -27.67
C ARG A 336 -14.66 -15.77 -26.60
N THR A 337 -14.63 -14.45 -26.55
CA THR A 337 -15.32 -13.62 -25.54
C THR A 337 -16.68 -13.07 -26.03
N GLY A 338 -17.17 -13.49 -27.18
CA GLY A 338 -18.41 -12.97 -27.76
C GLY A 338 -18.31 -11.50 -28.21
N GLY A 339 -17.16 -11.12 -28.75
CA GLY A 339 -16.88 -9.76 -29.25
C GLY A 339 -16.30 -8.79 -28.23
N ARG A 340 -16.11 -9.21 -26.99
CA ARG A 340 -15.56 -8.37 -25.93
C ARG A 340 -14.02 -8.44 -25.93
N LEU A 341 -13.37 -7.30 -25.83
CA LEU A 341 -11.91 -7.17 -25.77
C LEU A 341 -11.49 -6.34 -24.55
N PRO A 342 -10.26 -6.48 -24.08
CA PRO A 342 -9.70 -5.58 -23.08
C PRO A 342 -9.79 -4.12 -23.54
N GLY A 343 -10.12 -3.23 -22.59
CA GLY A 343 -10.28 -1.81 -22.88
C GLY A 343 -10.74 -1.02 -21.67
N PHE A 344 -10.75 0.31 -21.80
CA PHE A 344 -11.16 1.18 -20.70
C PHE A 344 -12.67 1.15 -20.44
N LYS A 345 -13.04 1.12 -19.17
CA LYS A 345 -14.42 1.20 -18.66
C LYS A 345 -14.58 2.40 -17.72
N PRO A 346 -15.76 3.05 -17.69
CA PRO A 346 -16.95 2.76 -18.51
C PRO A 346 -16.77 3.11 -19.99
N ARG A 347 -15.77 3.95 -20.33
CA ARG A 347 -15.47 4.42 -21.71
C ARG A 347 -13.98 4.74 -21.88
N GLY A 348 -13.50 4.77 -23.12
CA GLY A 348 -12.16 5.27 -23.47
C GLY A 348 -12.06 6.79 -23.40
N ASP A 349 -11.00 7.35 -24.03
CA ASP A 349 -10.79 8.80 -24.21
C ASP A 349 -10.79 9.16 -25.69
N ASP A 350 -11.56 8.43 -26.52
CA ASP A 350 -11.50 8.51 -27.96
C ASP A 350 -12.02 9.85 -28.53
N ASN A 351 -12.85 10.54 -27.77
CA ASN A 351 -13.40 11.83 -28.10
C ASN A 351 -13.57 12.76 -26.89
N ALA A 352 -13.83 14.04 -27.15
CA ALA A 352 -13.96 15.05 -26.10
C ALA A 352 -15.16 14.81 -25.17
N ALA A 353 -16.26 14.23 -25.65
CA ALA A 353 -17.42 13.95 -24.81
C ALA A 353 -17.11 12.86 -23.78
N ASP A 354 -16.47 11.77 -24.19
CA ASP A 354 -16.05 10.69 -23.29
C ASP A 354 -15.06 11.19 -22.24
N ARG A 355 -14.08 12.00 -22.65
CA ARG A 355 -13.09 12.62 -21.74
C ARG A 355 -13.75 13.50 -20.69
N ASN A 356 -14.73 14.33 -21.10
CA ASN A 356 -15.47 15.19 -20.17
C ASN A 356 -16.33 14.36 -19.20
N MET A 357 -16.94 13.28 -19.66
CA MET A 357 -17.70 12.38 -18.80
C MET A 357 -16.78 11.63 -17.82
N ASN A 358 -15.62 11.13 -18.26
CA ASN A 358 -14.63 10.51 -17.38
C ASN A 358 -14.14 11.48 -16.32
N LEU A 359 -13.85 12.74 -16.68
CA LEU A 359 -13.50 13.78 -15.74
C LEU A 359 -14.60 14.04 -14.71
N ALA A 360 -15.86 14.17 -15.16
CA ALA A 360 -17.00 14.43 -14.27
C ALA A 360 -17.23 13.27 -13.29
N ASP A 361 -17.11 12.02 -13.75
CA ASP A 361 -17.22 10.82 -12.92
C ASP A 361 -16.12 10.80 -11.83
N GLY A 362 -14.87 11.00 -12.24
CA GLY A 362 -13.73 11.03 -11.31
C GLY A 362 -13.84 12.16 -10.29
N ASP A 363 -14.21 13.36 -10.71
CA ASP A 363 -14.43 14.49 -9.79
C ASP A 363 -15.53 14.18 -8.76
N LEU A 364 -16.64 13.61 -9.21
CA LEU A 364 -17.75 13.22 -8.34
C LEU A 364 -17.29 12.20 -7.28
N TYR A 365 -16.65 11.12 -7.70
CA TYR A 365 -16.25 10.04 -6.79
C TYR A 365 -15.17 10.50 -5.81
N LEU A 366 -14.18 11.26 -6.27
CA LEU A 366 -13.13 11.78 -5.39
C LEU A 366 -13.67 12.79 -4.37
N ARG A 367 -14.58 13.70 -4.76
CA ARG A 367 -15.27 14.59 -3.79
C ARG A 367 -16.06 13.81 -2.76
N LEU A 368 -16.68 12.70 -3.17
CA LEU A 368 -17.37 11.81 -2.26
C LEU A 368 -16.43 11.25 -1.19
N LEU A 369 -15.26 10.72 -1.59
CA LEU A 369 -14.25 10.18 -0.67
C LEU A 369 -13.74 11.27 0.30
N LEU A 370 -13.42 12.44 -0.21
CA LEU A 370 -13.01 13.59 0.62
C LEU A 370 -14.09 14.00 1.62
N SER A 371 -15.36 13.95 1.21
CA SER A 371 -16.49 14.28 2.10
C SER A 371 -16.77 13.23 3.16
N ALA A 372 -16.34 11.98 2.93
CA ALA A 372 -16.51 10.87 3.89
C ALA A 372 -15.55 10.97 5.08
N ALA A 373 -14.41 11.65 4.92
CA ALA A 373 -13.42 11.87 5.97
C ALA A 373 -12.82 13.29 5.88
N PRO A 374 -13.58 14.31 6.29
CA PRO A 374 -13.10 15.70 6.23
C PRO A 374 -11.85 15.87 7.10
N GLY A 375 -10.85 16.56 6.55
CA GLY A 375 -9.60 16.88 7.25
C GLY A 375 -8.54 15.78 7.28
N VAL A 376 -8.80 14.65 6.66
CA VAL A 376 -7.78 13.62 6.42
C VAL A 376 -7.07 13.91 5.10
N SER A 377 -5.74 13.92 5.09
CA SER A 377 -4.95 14.15 3.88
C SER A 377 -5.01 12.92 2.97
N VAL A 378 -5.31 13.15 1.69
CA VAL A 378 -5.37 12.10 0.67
C VAL A 378 -4.24 12.29 -0.32
N VAL A 379 -3.57 11.22 -0.73
CA VAL A 379 -2.56 11.19 -1.80
C VAL A 379 -3.06 10.24 -2.88
N GLY A 380 -3.00 10.61 -4.15
CA GLY A 380 -3.42 9.77 -5.26
C GLY A 380 -2.23 9.19 -6.01
N GLU A 381 -2.21 7.89 -6.22
CA GLU A 381 -1.22 7.27 -7.10
C GLU A 381 -1.69 7.41 -8.55
N ASP A 382 -1.07 8.35 -9.27
CA ASP A 382 -1.33 8.73 -10.66
C ASP A 382 -0.18 8.33 -11.59
N LEU A 383 0.22 7.07 -11.52
CA LEU A 383 1.28 6.50 -12.35
C LEU A 383 0.71 5.74 -13.57
N GLY A 384 1.53 5.54 -14.61
CA GLY A 384 1.13 4.89 -15.87
C GLY A 384 0.54 5.86 -16.92
N CYS A 385 -0.41 5.40 -17.69
CA CYS A 385 -1.04 6.16 -18.80
C CYS A 385 -2.06 7.19 -18.28
N VAL A 386 -1.57 8.32 -17.79
CA VAL A 386 -2.36 9.38 -17.13
C VAL A 386 -2.98 10.33 -18.17
N PRO A 387 -4.32 10.41 -18.27
CA PRO A 387 -4.97 11.44 -19.08
C PRO A 387 -4.65 12.85 -18.61
N ASP A 388 -4.56 13.79 -19.54
CA ASP A 388 -4.16 15.18 -19.26
C ASP A 388 -5.13 15.95 -18.34
N TYR A 389 -6.39 15.52 -18.23
CA TYR A 389 -7.39 16.12 -17.34
C TYR A 389 -7.28 15.64 -15.88
N VAL A 390 -6.62 14.52 -15.60
CA VAL A 390 -6.57 13.92 -14.25
C VAL A 390 -5.78 14.79 -13.27
N ARG A 391 -4.52 15.10 -13.57
CA ARG A 391 -3.66 15.88 -12.69
C ARG A 391 -4.18 17.30 -12.39
N PRO A 392 -4.77 18.03 -13.35
CA PRO A 392 -5.44 19.29 -13.05
C PRO A 392 -6.62 19.13 -12.08
N ASN A 393 -7.46 18.10 -12.24
CA ASN A 393 -8.57 17.83 -11.33
C ASN A 393 -8.09 17.43 -9.94
N MET A 394 -7.10 16.54 -9.82
CA MET A 394 -6.51 16.17 -8.52
C MET A 394 -5.99 17.42 -7.77
N ARG A 395 -5.33 18.36 -8.47
CA ARG A 395 -4.88 19.62 -7.87
C ARG A 395 -6.03 20.51 -7.40
N GLN A 396 -7.14 20.59 -8.14
CA GLN A 396 -8.35 21.32 -7.72
C GLN A 396 -9.00 20.70 -6.47
N LEU A 397 -8.85 19.39 -6.30
CA LEU A 397 -9.32 18.63 -5.13
C LEU A 397 -8.32 18.61 -3.98
N ASP A 398 -7.16 19.24 -4.13
CA ASP A 398 -6.04 19.21 -3.19
C ASP A 398 -5.52 17.78 -2.89
N ILE A 399 -5.53 16.92 -3.89
CA ILE A 399 -4.99 15.56 -3.85
C ILE A 399 -3.61 15.54 -4.50
N PRO A 400 -2.50 15.45 -3.72
CA PRO A 400 -1.16 15.30 -4.25
C PRO A 400 -1.00 14.03 -5.10
N GLY A 401 -0.53 14.18 -6.33
CA GLY A 401 -0.14 13.09 -7.22
C GLY A 401 1.35 12.77 -7.13
N PHE A 402 1.74 11.61 -7.61
CA PHE A 402 3.12 11.13 -7.55
C PHE A 402 4.04 11.89 -8.51
N LYS A 403 5.29 12.06 -8.10
CA LYS A 403 6.42 12.57 -8.87
C LYS A 403 7.59 11.61 -8.73
N ILE A 404 7.82 10.82 -9.78
CA ILE A 404 8.97 9.92 -9.91
C ILE A 404 9.98 10.63 -10.81
N PRO A 405 11.12 11.10 -10.29
CA PRO A 405 12.02 12.02 -11.02
C PRO A 405 12.35 11.60 -12.45
N HIS A 406 12.74 10.36 -12.67
CA HIS A 406 13.12 9.85 -13.99
C HIS A 406 11.96 9.60 -14.97
N TRP A 407 10.72 9.85 -14.54
CA TRP A 407 9.53 9.87 -15.40
C TRP A 407 9.04 11.30 -15.70
N GLU A 408 9.57 12.29 -14.98
CA GLU A 408 9.22 13.69 -15.18
C GLU A 408 10.19 14.34 -16.19
N ILE A 409 10.12 13.87 -17.44
CA ILE A 409 10.97 14.33 -18.53
C ILE A 409 10.23 15.36 -19.38
N LYS A 410 10.87 16.49 -19.65
CA LYS A 410 10.35 17.57 -20.51
C LYS A 410 10.38 17.17 -21.99
N ALA A 411 9.65 17.90 -22.82
CA ALA A 411 9.62 17.69 -24.26
C ALA A 411 10.99 17.82 -24.96
N ASP A 412 11.92 18.57 -24.37
CA ASP A 412 13.30 18.72 -24.83
C ASP A 412 14.24 17.58 -24.37
N GLY A 413 13.71 16.58 -23.67
CA GLY A 413 14.45 15.42 -23.16
C GLY A 413 15.20 15.68 -21.84
N THR A 414 15.08 16.87 -21.25
CA THR A 414 15.68 17.19 -19.96
C THR A 414 14.77 16.75 -18.80
N ILE A 415 15.37 16.44 -17.64
CA ILE A 415 14.62 16.09 -16.44
C ILE A 415 14.02 17.34 -15.80
N THR A 416 12.79 17.22 -15.29
CA THR A 416 12.15 18.28 -14.51
C THR A 416 12.81 18.39 -13.13
N SER A 417 13.32 19.56 -12.78
CA SER A 417 13.91 19.79 -11.45
C SER A 417 12.84 19.66 -10.35
N GLY A 418 13.22 19.11 -9.21
CA GLY A 418 12.34 19.06 -8.02
C GLY A 418 11.84 20.44 -7.57
N LYS A 419 12.54 21.53 -7.89
CA LYS A 419 12.12 22.91 -7.63
C LYS A 419 10.96 23.37 -8.53
N GLU A 420 10.72 22.69 -9.64
CA GLU A 420 9.63 22.96 -10.59
C GLU A 420 8.38 22.13 -10.28
N TYR A 421 8.45 21.16 -9.37
CA TYR A 421 7.29 20.36 -9.00
C TYR A 421 6.20 21.23 -8.39
N HIS A 422 4.94 20.89 -8.70
CA HIS A 422 3.80 21.52 -8.04
C HIS A 422 3.75 21.13 -6.56
N GLU A 423 3.37 22.07 -5.69
CA GLU A 423 3.30 21.83 -4.23
C GLU A 423 2.34 20.69 -3.89
N CYS A 424 1.18 20.63 -4.55
CA CYS A 424 0.25 19.50 -4.44
C CYS A 424 0.83 18.30 -5.19
N SER A 425 1.86 17.68 -4.62
CA SER A 425 2.49 16.46 -5.14
C SER A 425 3.22 15.67 -4.05
N PHE A 426 3.48 14.40 -4.35
CA PHE A 426 4.21 13.42 -3.53
C PHE A 426 5.42 12.93 -4.32
N ALA A 427 6.64 13.20 -3.85
CA ALA A 427 7.88 12.84 -4.53
C ALA A 427 8.51 11.58 -3.95
N ALA A 428 8.90 10.64 -4.80
CA ALA A 428 9.65 9.45 -4.43
C ALA A 428 10.47 8.94 -5.63
N PHE A 429 11.52 8.16 -5.41
CA PHE A 429 12.26 7.51 -6.50
C PHE A 429 11.57 6.21 -6.97
N GLY A 430 10.55 5.76 -6.30
CA GLY A 430 9.76 4.59 -6.64
C GLY A 430 8.74 4.27 -5.56
N THR A 431 7.92 3.26 -5.80
CA THR A 431 6.99 2.67 -4.85
C THR A 431 7.50 1.29 -4.40
N HIS A 432 6.71 0.57 -3.61
CA HIS A 432 6.99 -0.82 -3.22
C HIS A 432 7.05 -1.81 -4.40
N ASP A 433 6.54 -1.41 -5.58
CA ASP A 433 6.53 -2.21 -6.82
C ASP A 433 7.79 -2.03 -7.66
N PHE A 434 8.62 -1.05 -7.33
CA PHE A 434 9.86 -0.78 -8.06
C PHE A 434 11.05 -1.48 -7.43
N GLU A 435 12.08 -1.66 -8.24
CA GLU A 435 13.42 -1.93 -7.74
C GLU A 435 13.91 -0.77 -6.86
N THR A 436 14.85 -1.07 -5.97
CA THR A 436 15.50 0.02 -5.23
C THR A 436 16.24 0.94 -6.18
N ILE A 437 16.23 2.25 -5.91
CA ILE A 437 17.00 3.21 -6.73
C ILE A 437 18.50 2.84 -6.82
N MET A 438 19.03 2.18 -5.79
CA MET A 438 20.39 1.64 -5.78
C MET A 438 20.57 0.55 -6.85
N GLN A 439 19.59 -0.37 -6.98
CA GLN A 439 19.63 -1.42 -7.99
C GLN A 439 19.53 -0.82 -9.40
N THR A 440 18.53 0.04 -9.62
CA THR A 440 18.33 0.74 -10.90
C THR A 440 19.61 1.50 -11.33
N TRP A 441 20.27 2.15 -10.38
CA TRP A 441 21.54 2.86 -10.63
C TRP A 441 22.65 1.89 -11.01
N ASN A 442 22.87 0.84 -10.20
CA ASN A 442 23.95 -0.13 -10.42
C ASN A 442 23.78 -0.90 -11.72
N ASP A 443 22.57 -1.29 -12.08
CA ASP A 443 22.29 -1.98 -13.34
C ASP A 443 22.53 -1.08 -14.54
N SER A 444 22.18 0.19 -14.43
CA SER A 444 22.47 1.18 -15.47
C SER A 444 23.97 1.39 -15.65
N TYR A 445 24.72 1.50 -14.56
CA TYR A 445 26.18 1.64 -14.61
C TYR A 445 26.86 0.36 -15.12
N ALA A 446 26.38 -0.82 -14.73
CA ALA A 446 26.90 -2.11 -15.19
C ALA A 446 26.79 -2.28 -16.73
N LYS A 447 25.72 -1.74 -17.34
CA LYS A 447 25.56 -1.72 -18.81
C LYS A 447 26.67 -0.90 -19.49
N ILE A 448 27.01 0.25 -18.93
CA ILE A 448 28.12 1.10 -19.42
C ILE A 448 29.47 0.38 -19.25
N GLU A 449 29.71 -0.20 -18.08
CA GLU A 449 30.94 -0.94 -17.78
C GLU A 449 31.12 -2.16 -18.71
N ARG A 450 30.02 -2.87 -19.03
CA ARG A 450 30.06 -3.95 -20.02
C ARG A 450 30.51 -3.46 -21.40
N ALA A 451 29.92 -2.38 -21.88
CA ALA A 451 30.33 -1.79 -23.16
C ALA A 451 31.78 -1.29 -23.14
N ARG A 452 32.24 -0.69 -22.03
CA ARG A 452 33.60 -0.24 -21.82
C ARG A 452 34.62 -1.40 -21.88
N LYS A 453 34.34 -2.50 -21.17
CA LYS A 453 35.18 -3.70 -21.16
C LYS A 453 35.31 -4.35 -22.53
N LEU A 454 34.30 -4.23 -23.38
CA LEU A 454 34.31 -4.73 -24.76
C LEU A 454 34.89 -3.71 -25.77
N GLY A 455 35.40 -2.58 -25.31
CA GLY A 455 35.94 -1.54 -26.17
C GLY A 455 34.92 -0.77 -27.01
N LEU A 456 33.62 -0.91 -26.66
CA LEU A 456 32.47 -0.28 -27.34
C LEU A 456 32.06 1.06 -26.72
N TRP A 457 32.71 1.48 -25.61
CA TRP A 457 32.42 2.72 -24.88
C TRP A 457 33.74 3.37 -24.43
N GLU A 458 33.99 4.62 -24.83
CA GLU A 458 35.21 5.35 -24.48
C GLU A 458 34.91 6.84 -24.31
N ASN A 459 35.52 7.47 -23.33
CA ASN A 459 35.41 8.92 -23.06
C ASN A 459 33.95 9.40 -22.92
N GLY A 460 33.07 8.56 -22.29
CA GLY A 460 31.65 8.89 -22.10
C GLY A 460 30.77 8.73 -23.34
N SER A 461 31.28 8.14 -24.42
CA SER A 461 30.58 8.02 -25.70
C SER A 461 30.66 6.60 -26.28
N PRO A 462 29.63 6.14 -27.01
CA PRO A 462 29.67 4.87 -27.70
C PRO A 462 30.59 4.89 -28.91
N LYS A 463 31.18 3.73 -29.21
CA LYS A 463 31.86 3.48 -30.49
C LYS A 463 30.91 2.81 -31.49
N THR A 464 31.20 2.95 -32.76
CA THR A 464 30.39 2.32 -33.83
C THR A 464 30.44 0.80 -33.69
N PRO A 465 29.30 0.13 -33.52
CA PRO A 465 29.23 -1.32 -33.43
C PRO A 465 29.47 -1.98 -34.80
N SER A 466 30.04 -3.18 -34.79
CA SER A 466 30.35 -3.96 -35.99
C SER A 466 29.46 -5.19 -36.17
N SER A 467 28.55 -5.45 -35.22
CA SER A 467 27.59 -6.57 -35.28
C SER A 467 26.29 -6.22 -34.54
N PRO A 468 25.16 -6.90 -34.84
CA PRO A 468 23.89 -6.73 -34.13
C PRO A 468 24.00 -6.93 -32.62
N GLU A 469 24.88 -7.84 -32.18
CA GLU A 469 25.13 -8.06 -30.74
C GLU A 469 25.80 -6.85 -30.10
N GLN A 470 26.81 -6.28 -30.75
CA GLN A 470 27.49 -5.06 -30.29
C GLN A 470 26.54 -3.86 -30.29
N GLU A 471 25.67 -3.75 -31.32
CA GLU A 471 24.63 -2.71 -31.39
C GLU A 471 23.69 -2.77 -30.19
N ASN A 472 23.24 -3.97 -29.80
CA ASN A 472 22.40 -4.16 -28.61
C ASN A 472 23.14 -3.77 -27.31
N ILE A 473 24.42 -4.10 -27.18
CA ILE A 473 25.24 -3.72 -26.02
C ILE A 473 25.41 -2.21 -25.94
N VAL A 474 25.71 -1.56 -27.07
CA VAL A 474 25.85 -0.11 -27.16
C VAL A 474 24.52 0.58 -26.79
N ARG A 475 23.40 0.15 -27.34
CA ARG A 475 22.08 0.69 -27.01
C ARG A 475 21.76 0.57 -25.52
N GLN A 476 22.03 -0.59 -24.90
CA GLN A 476 21.84 -0.76 -23.46
C GLN A 476 22.71 0.19 -22.64
N ALA A 477 23.94 0.43 -23.07
CA ALA A 477 24.84 1.37 -22.39
C ALA A 477 24.39 2.83 -22.55
N GLU A 478 23.88 3.21 -23.73
CA GLU A 478 23.30 4.54 -23.99
C GLU A 478 22.06 4.78 -23.11
N ASP A 479 21.17 3.78 -23.01
CA ASP A 479 19.99 3.85 -22.14
C ASP A 479 20.40 4.00 -20.67
N GLY A 480 21.39 3.21 -20.22
CA GLY A 480 21.94 3.33 -18.87
C GLY A 480 22.57 4.71 -18.61
N ALA A 481 23.38 5.20 -19.54
CA ALA A 481 24.03 6.51 -19.42
C ALA A 481 23.02 7.66 -19.39
N ARG A 482 21.96 7.58 -20.22
CA ARG A 482 20.87 8.57 -20.24
C ARG A 482 20.15 8.60 -18.89
N LEU A 483 19.83 7.45 -18.32
CA LEU A 483 19.14 7.37 -17.04
C LEU A 483 20.02 7.92 -15.90
N LEU A 484 21.30 7.54 -15.84
CA LEU A 484 22.24 8.08 -14.85
C LEU A 484 22.42 9.58 -15.00
N LYS A 485 22.47 10.09 -16.25
CA LYS A 485 22.56 11.52 -16.50
C LYS A 485 21.30 12.25 -15.99
N TRP A 486 20.11 11.74 -16.20
CA TRP A 486 18.89 12.32 -15.64
C TRP A 486 18.96 12.42 -14.12
N PHE A 487 19.40 11.38 -13.44
CA PHE A 487 19.58 11.41 -11.99
C PHE A 487 20.65 12.42 -11.55
N ALA A 488 21.74 12.51 -12.29
CA ALA A 488 22.80 13.48 -12.02
C ALA A 488 22.30 14.93 -12.22
N ASP A 489 21.59 15.19 -13.30
CA ASP A 489 21.01 16.51 -13.59
C ASP A 489 19.94 16.88 -12.53
N PHE A 490 19.10 15.93 -12.10
CA PHE A 490 18.11 16.13 -11.03
C PHE A 490 18.76 16.52 -9.71
N SER A 491 19.86 15.87 -9.37
CA SER A 491 20.56 16.04 -8.09
C SER A 491 21.68 17.08 -8.13
N GLY A 492 22.00 17.62 -9.30
CA GLY A 492 23.07 18.62 -9.48
C GLY A 492 24.48 18.05 -9.29
N MET A 493 24.67 16.74 -9.51
CA MET A 493 25.98 16.09 -9.45
C MET A 493 26.86 16.46 -10.63
N GLN A 494 28.16 16.59 -10.36
CA GLN A 494 29.15 16.83 -11.41
C GLN A 494 29.44 15.55 -12.20
N PRO A 495 29.88 15.65 -13.48
CA PRO A 495 30.11 14.49 -14.36
C PRO A 495 31.05 13.43 -13.78
N GLU A 496 32.05 13.84 -13.01
CA GLU A 496 33.09 12.97 -12.45
C GLU A 496 32.55 12.06 -11.34
N THR A 497 31.45 12.43 -10.70
CA THR A 497 30.92 11.72 -9.51
C THR A 497 29.84 10.67 -9.84
N TRP A 498 29.11 10.84 -10.93
CA TRP A 498 27.97 9.97 -11.21
C TRP A 498 28.29 8.73 -12.08
N LEU A 499 29.45 8.68 -12.74
CA LEU A 499 29.88 7.50 -13.51
C LEU A 499 30.62 6.48 -12.60
N SER A 500 29.91 6.02 -11.59
CA SER A 500 30.37 5.01 -10.62
C SER A 500 29.20 4.16 -10.12
N TYR A 501 29.50 3.05 -9.44
CA TYR A 501 28.49 2.31 -8.69
C TYR A 501 27.94 3.15 -7.55
N TRP A 502 26.70 2.84 -7.16
CA TRP A 502 26.01 3.49 -6.05
C TRP A 502 26.88 3.57 -4.80
N ASN A 503 26.95 4.74 -4.20
CA ASN A 503 27.70 5.03 -2.98
C ASN A 503 26.97 6.07 -2.12
N GLN A 504 27.52 6.39 -0.96
CA GLN A 504 26.90 7.33 -0.02
C GLN A 504 26.83 8.77 -0.55
N GLU A 505 27.77 9.20 -1.39
CA GLU A 505 27.78 10.54 -2.00
C GLU A 505 26.61 10.67 -3.00
N ILE A 506 26.45 9.70 -3.90
CA ILE A 506 25.34 9.63 -4.85
C ILE A 506 24.01 9.60 -4.10
N LYS A 507 23.88 8.72 -3.09
CA LYS A 507 22.67 8.64 -2.24
C LYS A 507 22.33 9.99 -1.64
N THR A 508 23.32 10.66 -1.07
CA THR A 508 23.13 11.95 -0.40
C THR A 508 22.70 13.04 -1.39
N ALA A 509 23.34 13.13 -2.56
CA ALA A 509 22.97 14.10 -3.60
C ALA A 509 21.53 13.87 -4.08
N MET A 510 21.19 12.62 -4.40
CA MET A 510 19.87 12.21 -4.89
C MET A 510 18.75 12.56 -3.89
N TYR A 511 18.88 12.12 -2.63
CA TYR A 511 17.84 12.36 -1.63
C TYR A 511 17.79 13.80 -1.13
N ASN A 512 18.91 14.53 -1.10
CA ASN A 512 18.88 15.97 -0.87
C ASN A 512 18.05 16.69 -1.93
N ALA A 513 18.22 16.34 -3.21
CA ALA A 513 17.42 16.95 -4.27
C ALA A 513 15.93 16.60 -4.14
N LEU A 514 15.62 15.33 -3.83
CA LEU A 514 14.24 14.86 -3.64
C LEU A 514 13.55 15.58 -2.48
N PHE A 515 14.19 15.61 -1.30
CA PHE A 515 13.60 16.22 -0.11
C PHE A 515 13.57 17.76 -0.20
N ARG A 516 14.44 18.40 -0.95
CA ARG A 516 14.39 19.85 -1.25
C ARG A 516 13.40 20.21 -2.37
N SER A 517 12.74 19.22 -3.01
CA SER A 517 11.69 19.49 -4.01
C SER A 517 10.54 20.30 -3.41
N ARG A 518 9.74 20.95 -4.27
CA ARG A 518 8.54 21.69 -3.83
C ARG A 518 7.38 20.81 -3.41
N SER A 519 7.44 19.51 -3.66
CA SER A 519 6.38 18.56 -3.31
C SER A 519 5.99 18.67 -1.84
N ARG A 520 4.69 18.62 -1.53
CA ARG A 520 4.16 18.63 -0.16
C ARG A 520 4.70 17.46 0.64
N TYR A 521 4.74 16.28 0.04
CA TYR A 521 5.28 15.06 0.64
C TYR A 521 6.48 14.54 -0.15
N ALA A 522 7.48 14.02 0.55
CA ALA A 522 8.59 13.30 -0.07
C ALA A 522 8.92 12.06 0.77
N ALA A 523 9.13 10.92 0.14
CA ALA A 523 9.32 9.66 0.85
C ALA A 523 10.52 8.86 0.35
N ILE A 524 11.07 8.06 1.26
CA ILE A 524 12.09 7.04 1.00
C ILE A 524 11.58 5.66 1.43
N LEU A 525 11.85 4.64 0.64
CA LEU A 525 11.57 3.25 1.02
C LEU A 525 12.63 2.77 2.02
N TRP A 526 12.22 1.97 3.02
CA TRP A 526 13.14 1.45 4.02
C TRP A 526 14.34 0.69 3.45
N PRO A 527 14.24 -0.12 2.36
CA PRO A 527 15.42 -0.77 1.79
C PRO A 527 16.43 0.24 1.26
N ALA A 528 15.95 1.26 0.54
CA ALA A 528 16.82 2.33 0.03
C ALA A 528 17.42 3.19 1.15
N LEU A 529 16.67 3.44 2.22
CA LEU A 529 17.16 4.17 3.40
C LEU A 529 18.36 3.46 4.03
N PHE A 530 18.24 2.17 4.26
CA PHE A 530 19.27 1.39 4.96
C PHE A 530 20.32 0.76 4.02
N GLY A 531 20.24 1.00 2.72
CA GLY A 531 21.20 0.49 1.74
C GLY A 531 21.07 -1.01 1.50
N ILE A 532 19.86 -1.54 1.60
CA ILE A 532 19.53 -2.95 1.44
C ILE A 532 18.89 -3.15 0.07
N ASN A 533 19.45 -4.08 -0.71
CA ASN A 533 18.91 -4.39 -2.03
C ASN A 533 17.83 -5.47 -1.94
N LYS A 534 16.64 -5.07 -1.44
CA LYS A 534 15.45 -5.92 -1.36
C LYS A 534 14.27 -5.23 -2.05
N ARG A 535 13.58 -5.96 -2.91
CA ARG A 535 12.35 -5.53 -3.54
C ARG A 535 11.17 -6.11 -2.78
N LEU A 536 10.13 -5.29 -2.53
CA LEU A 536 8.99 -5.68 -1.72
C LEU A 536 7.95 -6.44 -2.53
N ASN A 537 7.79 -6.07 -3.80
CA ASN A 537 6.90 -6.74 -4.76
C ASN A 537 7.47 -6.70 -6.17
N ILE A 538 7.23 -7.76 -6.93
CA ILE A 538 7.50 -7.85 -8.37
C ILE A 538 6.16 -7.95 -9.07
N PRO A 539 5.65 -6.87 -9.69
CA PRO A 539 4.36 -6.86 -10.36
C PRO A 539 4.23 -7.99 -11.40
N GLY A 540 3.02 -8.55 -11.53
CA GLY A 540 2.76 -9.64 -12.46
C GLY A 540 3.24 -11.02 -11.99
N THR A 541 3.89 -11.12 -10.80
CA THR A 541 4.34 -12.40 -10.24
C THR A 541 3.62 -12.74 -8.93
N THR A 542 3.57 -14.03 -8.59
CA THR A 542 3.03 -14.54 -7.33
C THR A 542 4.08 -15.38 -6.61
N GLY A 543 4.05 -15.34 -5.27
CA GLY A 543 4.97 -16.14 -4.46
C GLY A 543 6.37 -15.53 -4.32
N GLY A 544 7.36 -16.36 -4.04
CA GLY A 544 8.75 -15.94 -3.84
C GLY A 544 8.92 -15.07 -2.61
N THR A 545 9.54 -13.90 -2.79
CA THR A 545 9.78 -12.90 -1.74
C THR A 545 8.68 -11.83 -1.65
N ASN A 546 7.73 -11.82 -2.60
CA ASN A 546 6.65 -10.83 -2.63
C ASN A 546 5.90 -10.79 -1.30
N TRP A 547 5.76 -9.59 -0.72
CA TRP A 547 5.00 -9.31 0.50
C TRP A 547 5.51 -10.04 1.76
N ARG A 548 6.75 -10.58 1.73
CA ARG A 548 7.32 -11.40 2.80
C ARG A 548 8.61 -10.84 3.39
N GLU A 549 9.28 -9.91 2.69
CA GLU A 549 10.58 -9.38 3.08
C GLU A 549 10.54 -8.67 4.42
N ARG A 550 11.39 -9.11 5.36
CA ARG A 550 11.52 -8.52 6.69
C ARG A 550 12.78 -7.68 6.80
N MET A 551 12.72 -6.64 7.62
CA MET A 551 13.91 -5.87 7.99
C MET A 551 14.90 -6.78 8.73
N PRO A 552 16.21 -6.65 8.51
CA PRO A 552 17.21 -7.46 9.22
C PRO A 552 17.52 -6.94 10.63
N PHE A 553 16.87 -5.88 11.09
CA PHE A 553 17.09 -5.21 12.38
C PHE A 553 15.77 -4.68 12.96
N LYS A 554 15.82 -4.32 14.24
CA LYS A 554 14.72 -3.75 15.01
C LYS A 554 14.83 -2.21 15.05
N ALA A 555 13.74 -1.53 15.44
CA ALA A 555 13.71 -0.07 15.56
C ALA A 555 14.81 0.45 16.52
N VAL A 556 15.02 -0.22 17.66
CA VAL A 556 16.04 0.16 18.64
C VAL A 556 17.46 0.10 18.07
N GLU A 557 17.73 -0.85 17.19
CA GLU A 557 19.02 -0.96 16.50
C GLU A 557 19.15 0.14 15.43
N ALA A 558 18.06 0.40 14.70
CA ALA A 558 18.00 1.46 13.70
C ALA A 558 18.28 2.85 14.26
N CYS A 559 17.87 3.15 15.51
CA CYS A 559 18.16 4.43 16.19
C CYS A 559 19.66 4.75 16.22
N GLY A 560 20.51 3.74 16.41
CA GLY A 560 21.98 3.89 16.46
C GLY A 560 22.68 3.86 15.10
N MET A 561 21.96 3.62 14.00
CA MET A 561 22.57 3.48 12.69
C MET A 561 22.93 4.83 12.05
N PRO A 562 24.06 4.92 11.31
CA PRO A 562 24.44 6.13 10.59
C PRO A 562 23.36 6.61 9.60
N GLN A 563 22.59 5.70 9.03
CA GLN A 563 21.50 6.00 8.10
C GLN A 563 20.37 6.81 8.75
N THR A 564 20.07 6.57 10.01
CA THR A 564 19.07 7.35 10.76
C THR A 564 19.56 8.78 11.01
N ALA A 565 20.80 8.94 11.46
CA ALA A 565 21.42 10.26 11.63
C ALA A 565 21.51 11.03 10.31
N TRP A 566 21.89 10.36 9.22
CA TRP A 566 21.89 10.91 7.87
C TRP A 566 20.49 11.37 7.44
N LEU A 567 19.47 10.55 7.60
CA LEU A 567 18.09 10.89 7.23
C LEU A 567 17.61 12.13 7.98
N ARG A 568 17.84 12.18 9.30
CA ARG A 568 17.53 13.35 10.12
C ARG A 568 18.16 14.63 9.59
N THR A 569 19.45 14.59 9.27
CA THR A 569 20.17 15.72 8.68
C THR A 569 19.53 16.17 7.36
N VAL A 570 19.24 15.24 6.46
CA VAL A 570 18.58 15.54 5.16
C VAL A 570 17.21 16.17 5.35
N ILE A 571 16.42 15.68 6.30
CA ILE A 571 15.09 16.22 6.63
C ILE A 571 15.23 17.66 7.15
N ASP A 572 16.11 17.88 8.11
CA ASP A 572 16.29 19.20 8.74
C ASP A 572 16.79 20.24 7.72
N GLU A 573 17.78 19.91 6.94
CA GLU A 573 18.34 20.79 5.89
C GLU A 573 17.35 21.07 4.75
N SER A 574 16.36 20.19 4.53
CA SER A 574 15.32 20.38 3.52
C SER A 574 14.14 21.20 4.01
N GLY A 575 14.07 21.55 5.30
CA GLY A 575 12.97 22.28 5.93
C GLY A 575 11.69 21.44 6.04
N ARG A 576 11.81 20.10 6.20
CA ARG A 576 10.69 19.17 6.35
C ARG A 576 10.51 18.65 7.78
N THR A 577 11.28 19.16 8.74
CA THR A 577 11.16 18.80 10.16
C THR A 577 9.74 19.03 10.65
N PRO A 578 9.04 18.04 11.24
CA PRO A 578 7.71 18.25 11.80
C PRO A 578 7.67 19.35 12.85
N LEU A 579 6.50 19.97 13.06
CA LEU A 579 6.32 20.92 14.16
C LEU A 579 6.49 20.19 15.49
N GLN A 580 7.15 20.81 16.45
CA GLN A 580 7.35 20.23 17.78
C GLN A 580 6.72 21.11 18.88
N GLY A 581 6.28 20.48 19.99
CA GLY A 581 5.83 21.19 21.18
C GLY A 581 4.55 22.03 21.00
N GLU A 582 4.54 23.24 21.58
CA GLU A 582 3.36 24.14 21.58
C GLU A 582 2.88 24.54 20.19
N ASP A 583 3.77 24.60 19.22
CA ASP A 583 3.40 24.94 17.83
C ASP A 583 2.58 23.82 17.17
N ALA A 584 2.88 22.56 17.47
CA ALA A 584 2.08 21.42 17.00
C ALA A 584 0.66 21.44 17.62
N ILE A 585 0.56 21.69 18.91
CA ILE A 585 -0.72 21.80 19.63
C ILE A 585 -1.54 22.98 19.10
N ARG A 586 -0.89 24.11 18.82
CA ARG A 586 -1.57 25.29 18.24
C ARG A 586 -2.08 25.00 16.83
N ALA A 587 -1.27 24.37 15.98
CA ALA A 587 -1.66 23.97 14.62
C ALA A 587 -2.83 22.98 14.61
N LEU A 588 -2.84 21.99 15.51
CA LEU A 588 -3.94 21.06 15.71
C LEU A 588 -5.23 21.75 16.16
N LYS A 589 -5.15 22.69 17.13
CA LYS A 589 -6.30 23.47 17.59
C LYS A 589 -6.85 24.38 16.50
N GLU A 590 -6.02 24.98 15.67
CA GLU A 590 -6.45 25.82 14.56
C GLU A 590 -7.08 24.99 13.42
N SER A 591 -6.52 23.82 13.14
CA SER A 591 -7.08 22.87 12.18
C SER A 591 -8.44 22.35 12.63
N SER A 592 -8.59 21.97 13.91
CA SER A 592 -9.87 21.49 14.46
C SER A 592 -10.96 22.58 14.44
N LYS A 593 -10.62 23.84 14.69
CA LYS A 593 -11.57 24.98 14.58
C LYS A 593 -12.10 25.18 13.16
N ARG A 594 -11.31 24.87 12.13
CA ARG A 594 -11.75 24.92 10.72
C ARG A 594 -12.65 23.76 10.34
N LEU A 595 -12.37 22.58 10.88
CA LEU A 595 -13.12 21.36 10.60
C LEU A 595 -14.48 21.31 11.31
N PHE A 596 -14.59 21.97 12.49
CA PHE A 596 -15.79 22.00 13.31
C PHE A 596 -16.17 23.43 13.75
N PRO A 597 -16.62 24.31 12.83
CA PRO A 597 -16.87 25.71 13.14
C PRO A 597 -18.02 25.96 14.14
N LYS A 598 -18.71 24.92 14.62
CA LYS A 598 -19.91 25.05 15.49
C LYS A 598 -19.78 24.38 16.87
N ILE A 599 -18.59 23.91 17.28
CA ILE A 599 -18.40 23.44 18.66
C ILE A 599 -17.73 24.56 19.46
N THR A 600 -18.51 25.56 19.83
CA THR A 600 -18.18 26.48 20.91
C THR A 600 -18.51 25.73 22.21
N VAL A 601 -17.52 25.15 22.85
CA VAL A 601 -17.64 24.70 24.25
C VAL A 601 -17.64 25.98 25.08
N ASN A 602 -18.81 26.44 25.52
CA ASN A 602 -18.95 27.39 26.61
C ASN A 602 -18.48 26.70 27.89
N ASN A 603 -17.21 26.87 28.24
CA ASN A 603 -16.72 26.64 29.59
C ASN A 603 -16.73 28.00 30.34
N GLU A 604 -17.90 28.40 30.77
CA GLU A 604 -18.09 29.25 31.93
C GLU A 604 -19.01 28.47 32.88
N ARG A 605 -18.40 27.75 33.85
CA ARG A 605 -18.76 27.65 35.27
C ARG A 605 -17.89 26.67 36.00
#